data_baf95aff1697e764f9275bf366df803e
#
_entry.id   baf95aff1697e764f9275bf366df803e
#
_cell.length_a   1.000
_cell.length_b   1.000
_cell.length_c   1.000
_cell.angle_alpha   90.00
_cell.angle_beta   90.00
_cell.angle_gamma   90.00
#
_symmetry.space_group_name_H-M   'P 1'
#
loop_
_entity.id
_entity.type
_entity.pdbx_description
1 polymer ?
#
loop_
_entity_poly.entity_id
_entity_poly.type
_entity_poly.pdbx_seq_one_letter_code
_entity_poly.pdbx_strand_id
1 'polypeptide(L)'
;LGFIKNFEDIFYINRYKKIILDSEGWGKLSFQNLIKSIEKSKSIALDKFIFSLGIRYVGETLSNLIAKEYLTIEAFINSSMDKERLFNIDGLGPKVINSIYDYMQKKKNRQTVLNLSKIINIANFKKPKSHNLFSNKNVVFTGTLSILSREEAKYLAVQLGAKISSSVTSKTDYVIVGKNPGSKAKKAKELGISMLSEDDWIKKTSS
;
A
#
# COMPACT_ATOMS: atom_id res chain seq x y z
N LEU A 1 -23.22 15.69 13.97
CA LEU A 1 -24.12 16.33 13.01
C LEU A 1 -24.73 15.34 11.99
N GLY A 2 -24.32 14.05 11.98
CA GLY A 2 -24.93 13.00 11.16
C GLY A 2 -24.73 13.11 9.64
N PHE A 3 -23.73 13.85 9.19
CA PHE A 3 -23.44 14.04 7.75
C PHE A 3 -22.89 12.77 7.08
N ILE A 4 -22.22 11.91 7.84
CA ILE A 4 -21.59 10.69 7.35
C ILE A 4 -22.34 9.51 7.95
N LYS A 5 -23.06 8.78 7.11
CA LYS A 5 -23.78 7.54 7.44
C LYS A 5 -23.05 6.31 6.92
N ASN A 6 -22.35 6.47 5.79
CA ASN A 6 -21.56 5.45 5.12
C ASN A 6 -20.16 6.01 4.82
N PHE A 7 -19.19 5.14 4.54
CA PHE A 7 -17.81 5.57 4.26
C PHE A 7 -17.71 6.49 3.04
N GLU A 8 -18.49 6.25 2.02
CA GLU A 8 -18.50 7.04 0.79
C GLU A 8 -18.99 8.49 0.99
N ASP A 9 -19.77 8.75 2.03
CA ASP A 9 -20.32 10.10 2.27
C ASP A 9 -19.22 11.13 2.53
N ILE A 10 -18.04 10.70 3.02
CA ILE A 10 -16.91 11.59 3.27
C ILE A 10 -16.44 12.30 2.00
N PHE A 11 -16.53 11.63 0.84
CA PHE A 11 -16.12 12.20 -0.44
C PHE A 11 -17.08 13.29 -0.95
N TYR A 12 -18.23 13.39 -0.33
CA TYR A 12 -19.26 14.40 -0.64
C TYR A 12 -19.42 15.45 0.46
N ILE A 13 -18.56 15.47 1.48
CA ILE A 13 -18.64 16.34 2.66
C ILE A 13 -18.67 17.83 2.32
N ASN A 14 -18.11 18.21 1.16
CA ASN A 14 -18.12 19.60 0.68
C ASN A 14 -19.54 20.18 0.51
N ARG A 15 -20.56 19.33 0.35
CA ARG A 15 -21.98 19.74 0.30
C ARG A 15 -22.42 20.42 1.59
N TYR A 16 -21.79 20.12 2.70
CA TYR A 16 -22.10 20.63 4.03
C TYR A 16 -21.16 21.75 4.48
N LYS A 17 -20.39 22.36 3.53
CA LYS A 17 -19.40 23.39 3.81
C LYS A 17 -19.92 24.50 4.73
N LYS A 18 -21.11 25.09 4.44
CA LYS A 18 -21.68 26.16 5.22
C LYS A 18 -21.91 25.73 6.68
N ILE A 19 -22.58 24.59 6.87
CA ILE A 19 -22.92 24.09 8.19
C ILE A 19 -21.66 23.73 9.00
N ILE A 20 -20.64 23.19 8.35
CA ILE A 20 -19.36 22.87 9.00
C ILE A 20 -18.64 24.13 9.43
N LEU A 21 -18.58 25.17 8.57
CA LEU A 21 -17.94 26.43 8.89
C LEU A 21 -18.67 27.23 9.97
N ASP A 22 -19.98 27.06 10.10
CA ASP A 22 -20.81 27.66 11.15
C ASP A 22 -20.72 26.89 12.48
N SER A 23 -20.04 25.72 12.51
CA SER A 23 -19.87 24.89 13.69
C SER A 23 -18.64 25.32 14.50
N GLU A 24 -18.74 25.26 15.83
CA GLU A 24 -17.64 25.56 16.75
C GLU A 24 -16.41 24.68 16.45
N GLY A 25 -15.22 25.27 16.50
CA GLY A 25 -13.94 24.60 16.23
C GLY A 25 -13.58 24.47 14.76
N TRP A 26 -14.42 24.91 13.80
CA TRP A 26 -14.16 24.86 12.38
C TRP A 26 -13.87 26.23 11.77
N GLY A 27 -12.67 26.41 11.21
CA GLY A 27 -12.30 27.58 10.43
C GLY A 27 -12.10 27.27 8.96
N LYS A 28 -11.98 28.33 8.14
CA LYS A 28 -11.75 28.18 6.68
C LYS A 28 -10.54 27.31 6.35
N LEU A 29 -9.44 27.49 7.09
CA LEU A 29 -8.20 26.74 6.86
C LEU A 29 -8.38 25.25 7.18
N SER A 30 -9.00 24.91 8.32
CA SER A 30 -9.27 23.53 8.72
C SER A 30 -10.14 22.82 7.70
N PHE A 31 -11.19 23.49 7.22
CA PHE A 31 -12.06 22.94 6.18
C PHE A 31 -11.31 22.74 4.85
N GLN A 32 -10.50 23.72 4.43
CA GLN A 32 -9.69 23.57 3.19
C GLN A 32 -8.71 22.41 3.30
N ASN A 33 -8.04 22.22 4.45
CA ASN A 33 -7.14 21.10 4.70
C ASN A 33 -7.88 19.76 4.65
N LEU A 34 -9.08 19.69 5.23
CA LEU A 34 -9.93 18.49 5.15
C LEU A 34 -10.24 18.13 3.69
N ILE A 35 -10.75 19.09 2.90
CA ILE A 35 -11.07 18.87 1.49
C ILE A 35 -9.83 18.44 0.70
N LYS A 36 -8.69 19.12 0.89
CA LYS A 36 -7.43 18.76 0.23
C LYS A 36 -6.99 17.34 0.57
N SER A 37 -7.14 16.91 1.81
CA SER A 37 -6.81 15.54 2.24
C SER A 37 -7.74 14.51 1.62
N ILE A 38 -9.05 14.80 1.55
CA ILE A 38 -10.03 13.95 0.89
C ILE A 38 -9.72 13.80 -0.61
N GLU A 39 -9.44 14.91 -1.31
CA GLU A 39 -9.09 14.87 -2.73
C GLU A 39 -7.80 14.05 -2.96
N LYS A 40 -6.79 14.21 -2.11
CA LYS A 40 -5.56 13.40 -2.18
C LYS A 40 -5.86 11.90 -2.00
N SER A 41 -6.81 11.54 -1.15
CA SER A 41 -7.18 10.14 -0.90
C SER A 41 -7.99 9.48 -2.03
N LYS A 42 -8.47 10.26 -3.02
CA LYS A 42 -9.19 9.72 -4.19
C LYS A 42 -8.29 8.98 -5.18
N SER A 43 -6.97 8.97 -5.00
CA SER A 43 -6.06 8.19 -5.83
C SER A 43 -5.22 7.29 -4.93
N ILE A 44 -5.35 5.98 -5.10
CA ILE A 44 -4.74 4.98 -4.21
C ILE A 44 -4.33 3.73 -5.00
N ALA A 45 -3.26 3.06 -4.59
CA ALA A 45 -2.88 1.77 -5.14
C ALA A 45 -3.80 0.65 -4.63
N LEU A 46 -3.99 -0.41 -5.43
CA LEU A 46 -4.92 -1.51 -5.13
C LEU A 46 -4.63 -2.18 -3.78
N ASP A 47 -3.38 -2.43 -3.45
CA ASP A 47 -2.98 -3.03 -2.18
C ASP A 47 -3.35 -2.15 -0.98
N LYS A 48 -3.14 -0.84 -1.09
CA LYS A 48 -3.53 0.12 -0.06
C LYS A 48 -5.05 0.26 0.05
N PHE A 49 -5.77 0.15 -1.06
CA PHE A 49 -7.23 0.11 -1.04
C PHE A 49 -7.74 -1.13 -0.31
N ILE A 50 -7.23 -2.33 -0.64
CA ILE A 50 -7.61 -3.58 0.04
C ILE A 50 -7.29 -3.51 1.54
N PHE A 51 -6.13 -2.97 1.92
CA PHE A 51 -5.76 -2.76 3.32
C PHE A 51 -6.76 -1.83 4.04
N SER A 52 -7.16 -0.72 3.40
CA SER A 52 -8.09 0.26 3.97
C SER A 52 -9.50 -0.27 4.23
N LEU A 53 -9.89 -1.40 3.62
CA LEU A 53 -11.18 -2.06 3.88
C LEU A 53 -11.29 -2.62 5.30
N GLY A 54 -10.17 -2.76 6.02
CA GLY A 54 -10.15 -3.25 7.40
C GLY A 54 -10.61 -4.69 7.56
N ILE A 55 -10.39 -5.54 6.55
CA ILE A 55 -10.74 -6.97 6.61
C ILE A 55 -9.88 -7.63 7.70
N ARG A 56 -10.53 -8.31 8.64
CA ARG A 56 -9.82 -8.95 9.76
C ARG A 56 -8.74 -9.90 9.24
N TYR A 57 -7.56 -9.87 9.86
CA TYR A 57 -6.36 -10.62 9.50
C TYR A 57 -5.69 -10.21 8.19
N VAL A 58 -6.23 -9.27 7.43
CA VAL A 58 -5.63 -8.76 6.19
C VAL A 58 -4.85 -7.49 6.50
N GLY A 59 -3.56 -7.65 6.79
CA GLY A 59 -2.59 -6.56 6.97
C GLY A 59 -1.94 -6.14 5.65
N GLU A 60 -1.00 -5.19 5.68
CA GLU A 60 -0.33 -4.65 4.48
C GLU A 60 0.30 -5.74 3.59
N THR A 61 1.00 -6.71 4.20
CA THR A 61 1.65 -7.81 3.46
C THR A 61 0.64 -8.65 2.69
N LEU A 62 -0.48 -9.03 3.34
CA LEU A 62 -1.50 -9.83 2.70
C LEU A 62 -2.32 -9.03 1.68
N SER A 63 -2.56 -7.75 1.92
CA SER A 63 -3.19 -6.85 0.94
C SER A 63 -2.35 -6.73 -0.33
N ASN A 64 -1.02 -6.66 -0.20
CA ASN A 64 -0.11 -6.65 -1.34
C ASN A 64 -0.13 -7.99 -2.09
N LEU A 65 -0.14 -9.11 -1.36
CA LEU A 65 -0.26 -10.44 -1.96
C LEU A 65 -1.56 -10.60 -2.76
N ILE A 66 -2.69 -10.17 -2.18
CA ILE A 66 -4.00 -10.19 -2.82
C ILE A 66 -4.02 -9.29 -4.06
N ALA A 67 -3.46 -8.08 -3.96
CA ALA A 67 -3.39 -7.15 -5.08
C ALA A 67 -2.50 -7.68 -6.22
N LYS A 68 -1.40 -8.37 -5.89
CA LYS A 68 -0.52 -9.05 -6.86
C LYS A 68 -1.23 -10.17 -7.61
N GLU A 69 -2.13 -10.88 -6.96
CA GLU A 69 -2.90 -11.96 -7.57
C GLU A 69 -3.99 -11.42 -8.49
N TYR A 70 -4.81 -10.51 -7.98
CA TYR A 70 -5.98 -10.02 -8.73
C TYR A 70 -5.68 -8.89 -9.72
N LEU A 71 -4.64 -8.12 -9.53
CA LEU A 71 -4.16 -7.02 -10.37
C LEU A 71 -5.10 -5.82 -10.47
N THR A 72 -6.42 -6.02 -10.48
CA THR A 72 -7.44 -4.97 -10.59
C THR A 72 -8.49 -5.09 -9.49
N ILE A 73 -9.18 -3.98 -9.20
CA ILE A 73 -10.26 -3.97 -8.21
C ILE A 73 -11.46 -4.81 -8.67
N GLU A 74 -11.75 -4.83 -9.96
CA GLU A 74 -12.82 -5.62 -10.53
C GLU A 74 -12.57 -7.12 -10.36
N ALA A 75 -11.34 -7.58 -10.62
CA ALA A 75 -10.96 -8.96 -10.41
C ALA A 75 -11.05 -9.35 -8.92
N PHE A 76 -10.63 -8.48 -8.00
CA PHE A 76 -10.79 -8.69 -6.56
C PHE A 76 -12.26 -8.82 -6.17
N ILE A 77 -13.13 -7.90 -6.60
CA ILE A 77 -14.56 -7.92 -6.27
C ILE A 77 -15.23 -9.20 -6.78
N ASN A 78 -14.94 -9.60 -8.01
CA ASN A 78 -15.56 -10.77 -8.63
C ASN A 78 -15.08 -12.11 -8.04
N SER A 79 -13.78 -12.19 -7.71
CA SER A 79 -13.17 -13.45 -7.27
C SER A 79 -13.20 -13.64 -5.75
N SER A 80 -13.23 -12.57 -4.97
CA SER A 80 -13.25 -12.66 -3.48
C SER A 80 -14.55 -13.24 -2.90
N MET A 81 -15.55 -13.47 -3.75
CA MET A 81 -16.79 -14.18 -3.42
C MET A 81 -16.75 -15.68 -3.73
N ASP A 82 -15.67 -16.13 -4.34
CA ASP A 82 -15.42 -17.55 -4.65
C ASP A 82 -14.33 -18.05 -3.70
N LYS A 83 -14.74 -18.92 -2.78
CA LYS A 83 -13.85 -19.42 -1.73
C LYS A 83 -12.76 -20.34 -2.29
N GLU A 84 -13.05 -21.10 -3.35
CA GLU A 84 -12.08 -21.98 -4.00
C GLU A 84 -10.96 -21.17 -4.66
N ARG A 85 -11.31 -20.06 -5.30
CA ARG A 85 -10.30 -19.14 -5.88
C ARG A 85 -9.40 -18.52 -4.81
N LEU A 86 -9.96 -18.18 -3.65
CA LEU A 86 -9.16 -17.68 -2.53
C LEU A 86 -8.20 -18.74 -1.98
N PHE A 87 -8.60 -20.03 -1.97
CA PHE A 87 -7.75 -21.14 -1.54
C PHE A 87 -6.55 -21.37 -2.47
N ASN A 88 -6.68 -21.02 -3.74
CA ASN A 88 -5.60 -21.15 -4.72
C ASN A 88 -4.54 -20.06 -4.63
N ILE A 89 -4.72 -19.05 -3.76
CA ILE A 89 -3.72 -17.99 -3.54
C ILE A 89 -2.68 -18.49 -2.54
N ASP A 90 -1.48 -18.76 -3.05
CA ASP A 90 -0.37 -19.20 -2.22
C ASP A 90 -0.02 -18.14 -1.17
N GLY A 91 0.15 -18.57 0.09
CA GLY A 91 0.42 -17.68 1.22
C GLY A 91 -0.82 -17.15 1.97
N LEU A 92 -2.05 -17.46 1.53
CA LEU A 92 -3.28 -17.19 2.29
C LEU A 92 -3.66 -18.40 3.15
N GLY A 93 -3.65 -18.23 4.47
CA GLY A 93 -4.14 -19.26 5.38
C GLY A 93 -5.68 -19.31 5.48
N PRO A 94 -6.26 -20.44 5.94
CA PRO A 94 -7.71 -20.63 5.99
C PRO A 94 -8.48 -19.55 6.78
N LYS A 95 -7.89 -19.01 7.85
CA LYS A 95 -8.49 -17.92 8.64
C LYS A 95 -8.63 -16.63 7.83
N VAL A 96 -7.63 -16.30 7.02
CA VAL A 96 -7.63 -15.11 6.16
C VAL A 96 -8.66 -15.27 5.05
N ILE A 97 -8.66 -16.43 4.39
CA ILE A 97 -9.60 -16.77 3.32
C ILE A 97 -11.05 -16.64 3.81
N ASN A 98 -11.37 -17.26 4.96
CA ASN A 98 -12.70 -17.13 5.55
C ASN A 98 -13.04 -15.67 5.85
N SER A 99 -12.09 -14.91 6.37
CA SER A 99 -12.32 -13.50 6.71
C SER A 99 -12.62 -12.63 5.49
N ILE A 100 -11.91 -12.84 4.37
CA ILE A 100 -12.16 -12.13 3.11
C ILE A 100 -13.54 -12.52 2.56
N TYR A 101 -13.80 -13.82 2.47
CA TYR A 101 -15.07 -14.36 1.99
C TYR A 101 -16.25 -13.81 2.80
N ASP A 102 -16.23 -13.96 4.14
CA ASP A 102 -17.29 -13.49 5.03
C ASP A 102 -17.50 -11.97 4.96
N TYR A 103 -16.41 -11.20 4.77
CA TYR A 103 -16.49 -9.75 4.57
C TYR A 103 -17.26 -9.42 3.29
N MET A 104 -16.95 -10.09 2.18
CA MET A 104 -17.55 -9.84 0.87
C MET A 104 -18.95 -10.42 0.72
N GLN A 105 -19.32 -11.47 1.48
CA GLN A 105 -20.68 -12.00 1.53
C GLN A 105 -21.68 -11.03 2.17
N LYS A 106 -21.21 -10.16 3.08
CA LYS A 106 -22.08 -9.15 3.70
C LYS A 106 -22.46 -8.08 2.67
N LYS A 107 -23.75 -8.04 2.30
CA LYS A 107 -24.29 -7.11 1.31
C LYS A 107 -23.84 -5.66 1.53
N LYS A 108 -23.84 -5.19 2.78
CA LYS A 108 -23.41 -3.84 3.17
C LYS A 108 -21.94 -3.59 2.80
N ASN A 109 -21.03 -4.50 3.18
CA ASN A 109 -19.60 -4.35 2.90
C ASN A 109 -19.33 -4.37 1.39
N ARG A 110 -19.91 -5.34 0.70
CA ARG A 110 -19.78 -5.44 -0.76
C ARG A 110 -20.27 -4.18 -1.47
N GLN A 111 -21.41 -3.64 -1.04
CA GLN A 111 -21.93 -2.40 -1.61
C GLN A 111 -21.00 -1.22 -1.34
N THR A 112 -20.40 -1.14 -0.15
CA THR A 112 -19.39 -0.13 0.18
C THR A 112 -18.19 -0.24 -0.75
N VAL A 113 -17.64 -1.45 -0.97
CA VAL A 113 -16.51 -1.66 -1.89
C VAL A 113 -16.87 -1.21 -3.32
N LEU A 114 -18.05 -1.60 -3.81
CA LEU A 114 -18.56 -1.20 -5.13
C LEU A 114 -18.77 0.32 -5.24
N ASN A 115 -19.28 0.99 -4.21
CA ASN A 115 -19.47 2.43 -4.22
C ASN A 115 -18.13 3.16 -4.21
N LEU A 116 -17.19 2.73 -3.35
CA LEU A 116 -15.86 3.32 -3.25
C LEU A 116 -15.07 3.13 -4.57
N SER A 117 -15.17 1.98 -5.21
CA SER A 117 -14.47 1.73 -6.48
C SER A 117 -14.92 2.62 -7.64
N LYS A 118 -16.12 3.22 -7.54
CA LYS A 118 -16.62 4.21 -8.51
C LYS A 118 -16.17 5.64 -8.21
N ILE A 119 -15.84 5.93 -6.94
CA ILE A 119 -15.50 7.29 -6.47
C ILE A 119 -13.98 7.49 -6.47
N ILE A 120 -13.24 6.42 -6.17
CA ILE A 120 -11.79 6.43 -5.97
C ILE A 120 -11.11 5.89 -7.24
N ASN A 121 -10.09 6.59 -7.71
CA ASN A 121 -9.19 6.10 -8.75
C ASN A 121 -8.22 5.08 -8.13
N ILE A 122 -8.53 3.79 -8.27
CA ILE A 122 -7.73 2.69 -7.74
C ILE A 122 -6.77 2.25 -8.83
N ALA A 123 -5.49 2.56 -8.66
CA ALA A 123 -4.46 2.16 -9.62
C ALA A 123 -4.27 0.64 -9.59
N ASN A 124 -4.29 0.02 -10.77
CA ASN A 124 -4.03 -1.41 -10.93
C ASN A 124 -2.66 -1.78 -10.38
N PHE A 125 -2.57 -3.00 -9.80
CA PHE A 125 -1.29 -3.52 -9.34
C PHE A 125 -0.40 -3.81 -10.55
N LYS A 126 0.76 -3.17 -10.60
CA LYS A 126 1.76 -3.44 -11.64
C LYS A 126 2.62 -4.60 -11.19
N LYS A 127 2.55 -5.74 -11.89
CA LYS A 127 3.54 -6.81 -11.68
C LYS A 127 4.94 -6.23 -11.91
N PRO A 128 5.91 -6.55 -11.04
CA PRO A 128 7.30 -6.17 -11.31
C PRO A 128 7.68 -6.68 -12.71
N LYS A 129 8.36 -5.86 -13.50
CA LYS A 129 8.91 -6.32 -14.77
C LYS A 129 9.81 -7.52 -14.47
N SER A 130 9.62 -8.62 -15.17
CA SER A 130 10.28 -9.91 -14.92
C SER A 130 11.83 -9.88 -15.01
N HIS A 131 12.41 -8.76 -15.41
CA HIS A 131 13.84 -8.55 -15.58
C HIS A 131 14.38 -7.29 -14.90
N ASN A 132 13.81 -6.89 -13.74
CA ASN A 132 14.47 -5.82 -13.00
C ASN A 132 15.57 -6.38 -12.09
N LEU A 133 16.59 -5.55 -11.84
CA LEU A 133 17.79 -5.89 -11.07
C LEU A 133 17.48 -6.40 -9.65
N PHE A 134 16.32 -6.07 -9.09
CA PHE A 134 15.94 -6.32 -7.71
C PHE A 134 14.94 -7.46 -7.53
N SER A 135 14.45 -8.05 -8.62
CA SER A 135 13.52 -9.18 -8.55
C SER A 135 14.14 -10.36 -7.79
N ASN A 136 13.43 -10.84 -6.76
CA ASN A 136 13.86 -11.88 -5.81
C ASN A 136 15.13 -11.56 -5.00
N LYS A 137 15.62 -10.31 -5.01
CA LYS A 137 16.81 -9.88 -4.28
C LYS A 137 16.51 -9.46 -2.86
N ASN A 138 17.38 -9.79 -1.93
CA ASN A 138 17.29 -9.35 -0.53
C ASN A 138 17.91 -7.96 -0.41
N VAL A 139 17.09 -6.98 -0.04
CA VAL A 139 17.47 -5.56 0.02
C VAL A 139 17.37 -5.05 1.45
N VAL A 140 18.36 -4.30 1.88
CA VAL A 140 18.40 -3.62 3.19
C VAL A 140 18.55 -2.12 2.96
N PHE A 141 17.79 -1.32 3.69
CA PHE A 141 17.92 0.14 3.72
C PHE A 141 18.63 0.60 4.98
N THR A 142 19.59 1.54 4.84
CA THR A 142 20.34 2.13 5.96
C THR A 142 20.57 3.62 5.75
N GLY A 143 20.71 4.37 6.83
CA GLY A 143 20.83 5.82 6.80
C GLY A 143 19.51 6.54 6.58
N THR A 144 19.55 7.86 6.47
CA THR A 144 18.38 8.71 6.21
C THR A 144 18.25 8.93 4.71
N LEU A 145 17.15 8.47 4.14
CA LEU A 145 16.79 8.74 2.75
C LEU A 145 16.33 10.20 2.63
N SER A 146 16.67 10.86 1.52
CA SER A 146 16.44 12.30 1.31
C SER A 146 15.32 12.58 0.31
N ILE A 147 15.08 11.67 -0.61
CA ILE A 147 14.13 11.81 -1.73
C ILE A 147 12.83 11.07 -1.41
N LEU A 148 12.95 9.85 -0.87
CA LEU A 148 11.81 9.01 -0.47
C LEU A 148 11.79 8.84 1.05
N SER A 149 10.60 8.73 1.62
CA SER A 149 10.48 8.18 2.97
C SER A 149 10.93 6.72 2.99
N ARG A 150 11.30 6.21 4.15
CA ARG A 150 11.73 4.81 4.29
C ARG A 150 10.63 3.82 3.90
N GLU A 151 9.41 4.16 4.19
CA GLU A 151 8.22 3.37 3.84
C GLU A 151 7.96 3.36 2.33
N GLU A 152 8.09 4.50 1.67
CA GLU A 152 7.98 4.60 0.20
C GLU A 152 9.08 3.81 -0.50
N ALA A 153 10.32 3.90 -0.03
CA ALA A 153 11.45 3.15 -0.60
C ALA A 153 11.27 1.64 -0.44
N LYS A 154 10.82 1.17 0.73
CA LYS A 154 10.51 -0.25 0.96
C LYS A 154 9.35 -0.71 0.07
N TYR A 155 8.28 0.10 -0.02
CA TYR A 155 7.14 -0.19 -0.87
C TYR A 155 7.58 -0.36 -2.34
N LEU A 156 8.36 0.59 -2.86
CA LEU A 156 8.91 0.51 -4.21
C LEU A 156 9.75 -0.75 -4.42
N ALA A 157 10.61 -1.11 -3.46
CA ALA A 157 11.41 -2.33 -3.54
C ALA A 157 10.54 -3.59 -3.61
N VAL A 158 9.48 -3.68 -2.81
CA VAL A 158 8.51 -4.79 -2.86
C VAL A 158 7.79 -4.83 -4.21
N GLN A 159 7.41 -3.67 -4.75
CA GLN A 159 6.80 -3.58 -6.11
C GLN A 159 7.74 -4.08 -7.21
N LEU A 160 9.04 -3.98 -7.01
CA LEU A 160 10.08 -4.52 -7.89
C LEU A 160 10.39 -6.01 -7.62
N GLY A 161 9.65 -6.64 -6.72
CA GLY A 161 9.83 -8.04 -6.36
C GLY A 161 11.01 -8.32 -5.42
N ALA A 162 11.57 -7.28 -4.78
CA ALA A 162 12.61 -7.46 -3.77
C ALA A 162 12.05 -7.95 -2.44
N LYS A 163 12.88 -8.67 -1.69
CA LYS A 163 12.62 -9.09 -0.30
C LYS A 163 13.32 -8.10 0.65
N ILE A 164 12.55 -7.44 1.52
CA ILE A 164 13.10 -6.46 2.45
C ILE A 164 13.55 -7.15 3.73
N SER A 165 14.78 -6.87 4.12
CA SER A 165 15.33 -7.34 5.41
C SER A 165 15.69 -6.17 6.33
N SER A 166 15.54 -6.38 7.63
CA SER A 166 15.91 -5.41 8.65
C SER A 166 17.39 -5.46 9.02
N SER A 167 18.11 -6.54 8.68
CA SER A 167 19.52 -6.76 9.02
C SER A 167 20.35 -7.18 7.81
N VAL A 168 21.63 -6.83 7.80
CA VAL A 168 22.60 -7.24 6.78
C VAL A 168 23.17 -8.60 7.16
N THR A 169 23.09 -9.56 6.23
CA THR A 169 23.62 -10.92 6.37
C THR A 169 24.32 -11.32 5.07
N SER A 170 24.99 -12.48 5.04
CA SER A 170 25.58 -13.05 3.81
C SER A 170 24.56 -13.32 2.69
N LYS A 171 23.25 -13.35 3.01
CA LYS A 171 22.15 -13.50 2.06
C LYS A 171 21.63 -12.16 1.49
N THR A 172 22.19 -11.02 1.93
CA THR A 172 21.80 -9.70 1.44
C THR A 172 22.44 -9.45 0.09
N ASP A 173 21.67 -9.11 -0.91
CA ASP A 173 22.17 -8.80 -2.26
C ASP A 173 22.54 -7.32 -2.44
N TYR A 174 21.71 -6.43 -1.88
CA TYR A 174 21.91 -4.98 -1.99
C TYR A 174 21.66 -4.27 -0.67
N VAL A 175 22.46 -3.25 -0.41
CA VAL A 175 22.23 -2.30 0.68
C VAL A 175 22.08 -0.90 0.09
N ILE A 176 20.87 -0.31 0.27
CA ILE A 176 20.58 1.06 -0.16
C ILE A 176 20.97 2.01 0.96
N VAL A 177 21.85 2.95 0.61
CA VAL A 177 22.56 3.80 1.58
C VAL A 177 22.10 5.24 1.42
N GLY A 178 21.43 5.78 2.42
CA GLY A 178 21.12 7.19 2.56
C GLY A 178 22.20 7.97 3.32
N LYS A 179 21.87 9.20 3.72
CA LYS A 179 22.78 10.03 4.54
C LYS A 179 23.02 9.42 5.92
N ASN A 180 24.21 9.66 6.48
CA ASN A 180 24.64 9.19 7.80
C ASN A 180 24.37 7.67 8.00
N PRO A 181 24.96 6.82 7.16
CA PRO A 181 24.75 5.38 7.26
C PRO A 181 25.35 4.83 8.56
N GLY A 182 24.58 4.01 9.25
CA GLY A 182 25.01 3.38 10.52
C GLY A 182 25.77 2.07 10.31
N SER A 183 25.78 1.23 11.37
CA SER A 183 26.48 -0.07 11.44
C SER A 183 26.16 -1.04 10.29
N LYS A 184 24.99 -0.97 9.69
CA LYS A 184 24.59 -1.82 8.56
C LYS A 184 25.44 -1.57 7.32
N ALA A 185 25.80 -0.32 7.01
CA ALA A 185 26.68 -0.02 5.88
C ALA A 185 28.10 -0.54 6.11
N LYS A 186 28.62 -0.42 7.36
CA LYS A 186 29.92 -0.98 7.74
C LYS A 186 29.92 -2.49 7.52
N LYS A 187 28.91 -3.16 8.03
CA LYS A 187 28.76 -4.63 7.87
C LYS A 187 28.61 -5.06 6.41
N ALA A 188 27.90 -4.28 5.60
CA ALA A 188 27.79 -4.54 4.17
C ALA A 188 29.15 -4.49 3.46
N LYS A 189 29.97 -3.49 3.79
CA LYS A 189 31.35 -3.35 3.29
C LYS A 189 32.23 -4.53 3.71
N GLU A 190 32.16 -4.95 4.97
CA GLU A 190 32.89 -6.10 5.51
C GLU A 190 32.51 -7.41 4.80
N LEU A 191 31.25 -7.57 4.42
CA LEU A 191 30.73 -8.75 3.70
C LEU A 191 30.82 -8.66 2.18
N GLY A 192 31.39 -7.58 1.62
CA GLY A 192 31.51 -7.38 0.17
C GLY A 192 30.18 -7.23 -0.56
N ILE A 193 29.11 -6.79 0.14
CA ILE A 193 27.75 -6.66 -0.42
C ILE A 193 27.67 -5.38 -1.26
N SER A 194 27.01 -5.47 -2.42
CA SER A 194 26.76 -4.31 -3.29
C SER A 194 25.99 -3.21 -2.59
N MET A 195 26.56 -2.02 -2.49
CA MET A 195 25.94 -0.84 -1.93
C MET A 195 25.54 0.13 -3.05
N LEU A 196 24.31 0.65 -2.98
CA LEU A 196 23.78 1.65 -3.88
C LEU A 196 23.42 2.92 -3.12
N SER A 197 23.70 4.07 -3.68
CA SER A 197 23.15 5.33 -3.16
C SER A 197 21.63 5.40 -3.38
N GLU A 198 20.95 6.31 -2.69
CA GLU A 198 19.52 6.56 -2.94
C GLU A 198 19.27 6.99 -4.39
N ASP A 199 20.13 7.84 -4.96
CA ASP A 199 20.04 8.28 -6.35
C ASP A 199 20.20 7.12 -7.34
N ASP A 200 21.18 6.24 -7.11
CA ASP A 200 21.40 5.06 -7.97
C ASP A 200 20.23 4.08 -7.86
N TRP A 201 19.68 3.93 -6.66
CA TRP A 201 18.48 3.14 -6.42
C TRP A 201 17.32 3.66 -7.25
N ILE A 202 17.01 4.97 -7.16
CA ILE A 202 15.91 5.60 -7.89
C ILE A 202 16.11 5.47 -9.41
N LYS A 203 17.32 5.76 -9.93
CA LYS A 203 17.62 5.59 -11.36
C LYS A 203 17.37 4.17 -11.85
N LYS A 204 17.83 3.17 -11.08
CA LYS A 204 17.67 1.75 -11.43
C LYS A 204 16.25 1.23 -11.27
N THR A 205 15.40 1.92 -10.51
CA THR A 205 13.97 1.56 -10.31
C THR A 205 13.05 2.22 -11.32
N SER A 206 13.52 3.30 -11.97
CA SER A 206 12.75 4.07 -12.97
C SER A 206 12.95 3.57 -14.42
N SER A 207 13.88 2.64 -14.62
CA SER A 207 14.18 2.00 -15.92
C SER A 207 13.41 0.69 -16.04
#